data_12e041a4de283b84e521f6eaf11fcce8
#
_entry.id   12e041a4de283b84e521f6eaf11fcce8
#
_cell.length_a   1.000
_cell.length_b   1.000
_cell.length_c   1.000
_cell.angle_alpha   90.00
_cell.angle_beta   90.00
_cell.angle_gamma   90.00
#
_symmetry.space_group_name_H-M   'P 1'
#
loop_
_entity.id
_entity.type
_entity.pdbx_description
1 polymer ?
#
loop_
_entity_poly.entity_id
_entity_poly.type
_entity_poly.pdbx_seq_one_letter_code
_entity_poly.pdbx_strand_id
1 'polypeptide(L)'
;MKYTHVLWDFNGTLLDDVEPCIKSINELLTRHGLEKLTGLSQYQSVFGFPIIDYYRRIGFDFDKTSYDELAVEWVKLYNEYNRPLKLCPGADKALSYLKERGVRQFILTASSVDMVRSQLSELGIGGYFDEIIGVDNIHAFGKSGIAAEWIKREKPESAVLIGDSDHDSEVASAVGIDCLLVSCGHMNAEKLAHLRAVFRDPFDAVKSISE
;
A
#
# COMPACT_ATOMS: atom_id res chain seq x y z
N MET A 1 -15.59 0.82 19.61
CA MET A 1 -14.93 0.61 18.27
C MET A 1 -15.87 -0.15 17.37
N LYS A 2 -16.07 0.34 16.17
CA LYS A 2 -16.94 -0.29 15.16
C LYS A 2 -16.39 -1.65 14.65
N TYR A 3 -15.07 -1.80 14.63
CA TYR A 3 -14.40 -2.98 14.09
C TYR A 3 -13.53 -3.68 15.11
N THR A 4 -13.51 -5.02 15.04
CA THR A 4 -12.65 -5.89 15.84
C THR A 4 -11.30 -6.16 15.16
N HIS A 5 -11.25 -6.01 13.81
CA HIS A 5 -10.06 -6.28 13.00
C HIS A 5 -9.81 -5.13 12.03
N VAL A 6 -8.57 -4.69 11.94
CA VAL A 6 -8.10 -3.72 10.95
C VAL A 6 -7.01 -4.37 10.09
N LEU A 7 -7.25 -4.39 8.77
CA LEU A 7 -6.24 -4.72 7.79
C LEU A 7 -5.62 -3.42 7.29
N TRP A 8 -4.32 -3.34 7.30
CA TRP A 8 -3.56 -2.20 6.80
C TRP A 8 -2.91 -2.56 5.47
N ASP A 9 -3.13 -1.76 4.45
CA ASP A 9 -2.14 -1.68 3.39
C ASP A 9 -0.84 -1.10 3.96
N PHE A 10 0.30 -1.38 3.32
CA PHE A 10 1.59 -1.00 3.89
C PHE A 10 2.22 0.20 3.17
N ASN A 11 2.55 0.05 1.88
CA ASN A 11 3.19 1.09 1.08
C ASN A 11 2.23 2.25 0.80
N GLY A 12 2.64 3.49 1.05
CA GLY A 12 1.77 4.66 0.89
C GLY A 12 0.71 4.84 2.00
N THR A 13 0.48 3.82 2.84
CA THR A 13 -0.50 3.86 3.93
C THR A 13 0.17 3.97 5.30
N LEU A 14 0.99 3.02 5.67
CA LEU A 14 1.79 3.03 6.89
C LEU A 14 3.23 3.48 6.63
N LEU A 15 3.83 3.04 5.52
CA LEU A 15 5.15 3.42 5.07
C LEU A 15 5.06 4.62 4.14
N ASP A 16 5.76 5.70 4.47
CA ASP A 16 5.90 6.90 3.63
C ASP A 16 7.00 6.67 2.58
N ASP A 17 6.62 6.07 1.46
CA ASP A 17 7.52 5.71 0.38
C ASP A 17 7.18 6.35 -0.99
N VAL A 18 6.28 7.33 -1.00
CA VAL A 18 5.87 8.02 -2.25
C VAL A 18 7.07 8.74 -2.89
N GLU A 19 7.85 9.51 -2.12
CA GLU A 19 9.04 10.19 -2.64
C GLU A 19 10.12 9.21 -3.11
N PRO A 20 10.48 8.16 -2.35
CA PRO A 20 11.31 7.07 -2.83
C PRO A 20 10.83 6.44 -4.13
N CYS A 21 9.54 6.14 -4.26
CA CYS A 21 8.97 5.59 -5.49
C CYS A 21 9.12 6.54 -6.69
N ILE A 22 8.88 7.85 -6.50
CA ILE A 22 9.09 8.85 -7.55
C ILE A 22 10.56 8.92 -7.98
N LYS A 23 11.49 8.90 -7.03
CA LYS A 23 12.93 8.87 -7.33
C LYS A 23 13.32 7.62 -8.12
N SER A 24 12.85 6.46 -7.67
CA SER A 24 13.15 5.17 -8.30
C SER A 24 12.63 5.10 -9.72
N ILE A 25 11.38 5.48 -9.95
CA ILE A 25 10.80 5.46 -11.30
C ILE A 25 11.46 6.50 -12.21
N ASN A 26 11.80 7.67 -11.71
CA ASN A 26 12.49 8.71 -12.50
C ASN A 26 13.91 8.30 -12.88
N GLU A 27 14.61 7.59 -12.03
CA GLU A 27 15.92 7.03 -12.36
C GLU A 27 15.76 5.92 -13.41
N LEU A 28 14.76 5.04 -13.26
CA LEU A 28 14.48 4.01 -14.25
C LEU A 28 14.12 4.60 -15.61
N LEU A 29 13.24 5.61 -15.67
CA LEU A 29 12.90 6.34 -16.90
C LEU A 29 14.15 6.93 -17.57
N THR A 30 15.05 7.55 -16.78
CA THR A 30 16.29 8.11 -17.30
C THR A 30 17.19 7.07 -17.94
N ARG A 31 17.37 5.92 -17.30
CA ARG A 31 18.20 4.81 -17.82
C ARG A 31 17.68 4.26 -19.15
N HIS A 32 16.36 4.32 -19.32
CA HIS A 32 15.69 3.85 -20.54
C HIS A 32 15.42 4.99 -21.56
N GLY A 33 15.97 6.19 -21.36
CA GLY A 33 15.85 7.33 -22.29
C GLY A 33 14.45 7.92 -22.37
N LEU A 34 13.63 7.74 -21.34
CA LEU A 34 12.28 8.25 -21.23
C LEU A 34 12.22 9.54 -20.40
N GLU A 35 11.14 10.33 -20.59
CA GLU A 35 10.93 11.56 -19.86
C GLU A 35 10.59 11.28 -18.38
N LYS A 36 11.22 12.04 -17.48
CA LYS A 36 10.94 11.98 -16.04
C LYS A 36 9.56 12.54 -15.72
N LEU A 37 8.96 11.99 -14.69
CA LEU A 37 7.79 12.61 -14.06
C LEU A 37 8.22 13.90 -13.33
N THR A 38 7.45 14.97 -13.49
CA THR A 38 7.78 16.32 -12.98
C THR A 38 7.54 16.49 -11.48
N GLY A 39 7.04 15.46 -10.78
CA GLY A 39 6.82 15.48 -9.35
C GLY A 39 5.54 14.74 -8.91
N LEU A 40 5.15 14.98 -7.66
CA LEU A 40 4.06 14.26 -6.99
C LEU A 40 2.74 14.28 -7.76
N SER A 41 2.30 15.44 -8.23
CA SER A 41 1.01 15.57 -8.92
C SER A 41 0.96 14.73 -10.20
N GLN A 42 2.01 14.76 -11.02
CA GLN A 42 2.07 13.93 -12.22
C GLN A 42 2.18 12.45 -11.87
N TYR A 43 3.03 12.09 -10.89
CA TYR A 43 3.13 10.71 -10.41
C TYR A 43 1.75 10.17 -10.00
N GLN A 44 1.05 10.87 -9.11
CA GLN A 44 -0.29 10.46 -8.64
C GLN A 44 -1.33 10.43 -9.76
N SER A 45 -1.18 11.25 -10.80
CA SER A 45 -2.11 11.24 -11.95
C SER A 45 -1.96 10.01 -12.83
N VAL A 46 -0.75 9.45 -12.95
CA VAL A 46 -0.47 8.29 -13.81
C VAL A 46 -0.36 6.97 -13.06
N PHE A 47 -0.07 7.01 -11.74
CA PHE A 47 0.01 5.82 -10.91
C PHE A 47 -1.34 5.09 -10.83
N GLY A 48 -1.30 3.77 -10.76
CA GLY A 48 -2.49 2.93 -10.59
C GLY A 48 -2.20 1.47 -10.93
N PHE A 49 -3.18 0.64 -10.66
CA PHE A 49 -3.13 -0.79 -10.90
C PHE A 49 -3.86 -1.17 -12.20
N PRO A 50 -3.51 -2.29 -12.84
CA PRO A 50 -2.30 -3.08 -12.58
C PRO A 50 -1.02 -2.28 -12.85
N ILE A 51 0.05 -2.58 -12.11
CA ILE A 51 1.34 -1.86 -12.23
C ILE A 51 1.90 -1.90 -13.65
N ILE A 52 1.70 -2.98 -14.38
CA ILE A 52 2.12 -3.09 -15.79
C ILE A 52 1.50 -2.00 -16.68
N ASP A 53 0.25 -1.59 -16.41
CA ASP A 53 -0.40 -0.52 -17.17
C ASP A 53 0.10 0.87 -16.73
N TYR A 54 0.50 1.04 -15.47
CA TYR A 54 1.21 2.23 -15.03
C TYR A 54 2.53 2.40 -15.79
N TYR A 55 3.33 1.35 -15.96
CA TYR A 55 4.57 1.40 -16.74
C TYR A 55 4.32 1.77 -18.22
N ARG A 56 3.26 1.24 -18.83
CA ARG A 56 2.87 1.64 -20.19
C ARG A 56 2.51 3.11 -20.29
N ARG A 57 1.73 3.62 -19.32
CA ARG A 57 1.32 5.04 -19.29
C ARG A 57 2.49 6.01 -19.19
N ILE A 58 3.58 5.61 -18.56
CA ILE A 58 4.79 6.44 -18.43
C ILE A 58 5.82 6.19 -19.54
N GLY A 59 5.47 5.38 -20.54
CA GLY A 59 6.22 5.28 -21.81
C GLY A 59 7.08 4.03 -21.98
N PHE A 60 7.04 3.06 -21.06
CA PHE A 60 7.77 1.80 -21.26
C PHE A 60 7.13 0.94 -22.37
N ASP A 61 8.00 0.41 -23.21
CA ASP A 61 7.68 -0.48 -24.33
C ASP A 61 8.20 -1.88 -24.00
N PHE A 62 7.30 -2.81 -23.72
CA PHE A 62 7.66 -4.16 -23.29
C PHE A 62 8.16 -5.06 -24.45
N ASP A 63 8.07 -4.60 -25.70
CA ASP A 63 8.74 -5.25 -26.81
C ASP A 63 10.25 -4.98 -26.81
N LYS A 64 10.70 -3.92 -26.13
CA LYS A 64 12.12 -3.53 -26.01
C LYS A 64 12.76 -4.03 -24.71
N THR A 65 12.02 -3.94 -23.60
CA THR A 65 12.50 -4.37 -22.28
C THR A 65 11.33 -5.03 -21.57
N SER A 66 11.51 -6.27 -21.13
CA SER A 66 10.43 -7.00 -20.47
C SER A 66 10.02 -6.35 -19.14
N TYR A 67 8.75 -6.52 -18.76
CA TYR A 67 8.26 -6.02 -17.49
C TYR A 67 9.05 -6.59 -16.30
N ASP A 68 9.44 -7.87 -16.37
CA ASP A 68 10.18 -8.54 -15.28
C ASP A 68 11.58 -7.92 -15.09
N GLU A 69 12.28 -7.57 -16.18
CA GLU A 69 13.57 -6.89 -16.09
C GLU A 69 13.42 -5.50 -15.46
N LEU A 70 12.43 -4.73 -15.90
CA LEU A 70 12.12 -3.42 -15.32
C LEU A 70 11.74 -3.51 -13.84
N ALA A 71 10.93 -4.50 -13.46
CA ALA A 71 10.54 -4.73 -12.08
C ALA A 71 11.74 -5.03 -11.17
N VAL A 72 12.67 -5.88 -11.63
CA VAL A 72 13.90 -6.20 -10.89
C VAL A 72 14.79 -4.97 -10.74
N GLU A 73 14.93 -4.16 -11.80
CA GLU A 73 15.72 -2.92 -11.76
C GLU A 73 15.07 -1.90 -10.81
N TRP A 74 13.77 -1.73 -10.90
CA TRP A 74 13.03 -0.81 -10.01
C TRP A 74 13.18 -1.20 -8.54
N VAL A 75 13.06 -2.48 -8.19
CA VAL A 75 13.22 -2.96 -6.80
C VAL A 75 14.60 -2.61 -6.25
N LYS A 76 15.66 -2.69 -7.06
CA LYS A 76 17.01 -2.28 -6.63
C LYS A 76 17.07 -0.79 -6.31
N LEU A 77 16.53 0.04 -7.20
CA LEU A 77 16.46 1.49 -7.02
C LEU A 77 15.59 1.87 -5.81
N TYR A 78 14.44 1.22 -5.65
CA TYR A 78 13.57 1.44 -4.52
C TYR A 78 14.26 1.15 -3.18
N ASN A 79 14.97 0.03 -3.07
CA ASN A 79 15.73 -0.31 -1.87
C ASN A 79 16.85 0.68 -1.56
N GLU A 80 17.44 1.29 -2.59
CA GLU A 80 18.47 2.34 -2.43
C GLU A 80 17.86 3.67 -1.97
N TYR A 81 16.77 4.12 -2.61
CA TYR A 81 16.17 5.42 -2.32
C TYR A 81 15.25 5.42 -1.10
N ASN A 82 14.69 4.27 -0.72
CA ASN A 82 13.80 4.16 0.43
C ASN A 82 14.58 4.00 1.75
N ARG A 83 15.51 4.91 1.99
CA ARG A 83 16.31 4.97 3.22
C ARG A 83 16.57 6.42 3.62
N PRO A 84 16.49 6.78 4.92
CA PRO A 84 15.92 5.95 5.99
C PRO A 84 14.41 5.75 5.82
N LEU A 85 13.88 4.63 6.31
CA LEU A 85 12.43 4.38 6.29
C LEU A 85 11.68 5.38 7.16
N LYS A 86 10.48 5.76 6.74
CA LYS A 86 9.61 6.69 7.48
C LYS A 86 8.18 6.17 7.52
N LEU A 87 7.48 6.48 8.59
CA LEU A 87 6.03 6.25 8.69
C LEU A 87 5.26 7.40 8.05
N CYS A 88 4.13 7.08 7.45
CA CYS A 88 3.15 8.09 7.06
C CYS A 88 2.71 8.92 8.26
N PRO A 89 2.40 10.21 8.09
CA PRO A 89 1.89 11.05 9.17
C PRO A 89 0.72 10.39 9.90
N GLY A 90 0.81 10.31 11.23
CA GLY A 90 -0.24 9.73 12.05
C GLY A 90 -0.31 8.19 12.12
N ALA A 91 0.51 7.46 11.37
CA ALA A 91 0.50 5.99 11.39
C ALA A 91 0.85 5.44 12.78
N ASP A 92 1.88 5.97 13.44
CA ASP A 92 2.27 5.60 14.80
C ASP A 92 1.13 5.78 15.82
N LYS A 93 0.41 6.90 15.72
CA LYS A 93 -0.74 7.20 16.58
C LYS A 93 -1.92 6.28 16.30
N ALA A 94 -2.18 5.99 15.02
CA ALA A 94 -3.25 5.09 14.62
C ALA A 94 -3.02 3.66 15.17
N LEU A 95 -1.81 3.13 15.00
CA LEU A 95 -1.43 1.80 15.49
C LEU A 95 -1.56 1.69 17.02
N SER A 96 -1.01 2.67 17.74
CA SER A 96 -1.10 2.71 19.21
C SER A 96 -2.54 2.83 19.69
N TYR A 97 -3.32 3.70 19.07
CA TYR A 97 -4.72 3.93 19.44
C TYR A 97 -5.59 2.68 19.32
N LEU A 98 -5.40 1.90 18.23
CA LEU A 98 -6.12 0.64 18.03
C LEU A 98 -5.66 -0.43 19.02
N LYS A 99 -4.36 -0.54 19.26
CA LYS A 99 -3.79 -1.50 20.21
C LYS A 99 -4.31 -1.29 21.64
N GLU A 100 -4.37 -0.05 22.10
CA GLU A 100 -4.92 0.31 23.42
C GLU A 100 -6.39 -0.08 23.58
N ARG A 101 -7.11 -0.23 22.48
CA ARG A 101 -8.54 -0.62 22.46
C ARG A 101 -8.77 -2.09 22.14
N GLY A 102 -7.71 -2.89 22.09
CA GLY A 102 -7.79 -4.31 21.86
C GLY A 102 -8.21 -4.71 20.45
N VAL A 103 -8.10 -3.78 19.47
CA VAL A 103 -8.37 -4.07 18.06
C VAL A 103 -7.20 -4.85 17.48
N ARG A 104 -7.50 -5.97 16.84
CA ARG A 104 -6.49 -6.79 16.16
C ARG A 104 -6.05 -6.13 14.85
N GLN A 105 -4.76 -6.13 14.59
CA GLN A 105 -4.18 -5.44 13.45
C GLN A 105 -3.37 -6.39 12.57
N PHE A 106 -3.56 -6.29 11.27
CA PHE A 106 -2.95 -7.14 10.25
C PHE A 106 -2.41 -6.28 9.13
N ILE A 107 -1.33 -6.70 8.50
CA ILE A 107 -0.88 -6.11 7.24
C ILE A 107 -1.41 -6.95 6.09
N LEU A 108 -1.99 -6.30 5.08
CA LEU A 108 -2.41 -6.91 3.83
C LEU A 108 -1.69 -6.20 2.68
N THR A 109 -0.69 -6.83 2.09
CA THR A 109 0.20 -6.19 1.12
C THR A 109 0.42 -7.03 -0.13
N ALA A 110 0.71 -6.35 -1.25
CA ALA A 110 1.22 -6.98 -2.47
C ALA A 110 2.75 -7.17 -2.46
N SER A 111 3.43 -6.67 -1.43
CA SER A 111 4.89 -6.81 -1.26
C SER A 111 5.25 -8.15 -0.62
N SER A 112 6.50 -8.58 -0.80
CA SER A 112 7.03 -9.79 -0.16
C SER A 112 6.98 -9.67 1.36
N VAL A 113 6.52 -10.74 2.02
CA VAL A 113 6.41 -10.83 3.49
C VAL A 113 7.76 -10.57 4.17
N ASP A 114 8.86 -11.09 3.62
CA ASP A 114 10.19 -10.91 4.21
C ASP A 114 10.66 -9.45 4.12
N MET A 115 10.39 -8.77 3.01
CA MET A 115 10.70 -7.36 2.86
C MET A 115 9.92 -6.52 3.88
N VAL A 116 8.61 -6.74 3.98
CA VAL A 116 7.76 -6.02 4.94
C VAL A 116 8.18 -6.31 6.37
N ARG A 117 8.48 -7.56 6.73
CA ARG A 117 8.97 -7.94 8.05
C ARG A 117 10.26 -7.20 8.42
N SER A 118 11.21 -7.11 7.48
CA SER A 118 12.45 -6.35 7.67
C SER A 118 12.18 -4.85 7.91
N GLN A 119 11.30 -4.26 7.10
CA GLN A 119 10.92 -2.85 7.21
C GLN A 119 10.18 -2.55 8.53
N LEU A 120 9.27 -3.42 8.96
CA LEU A 120 8.57 -3.29 10.25
C LEU A 120 9.54 -3.37 11.43
N SER A 121 10.56 -4.22 11.34
CA SER A 121 11.62 -4.31 12.37
C SER A 121 12.44 -3.04 12.43
N GLU A 122 12.85 -2.48 11.28
CA GLU A 122 13.60 -1.22 11.20
C GLU A 122 12.80 -0.03 11.73
N LEU A 123 11.50 0.01 11.43
CA LEU A 123 10.58 1.04 11.92
C LEU A 123 10.17 0.86 13.39
N GLY A 124 10.47 -0.28 14.01
CA GLY A 124 10.12 -0.58 15.39
C GLY A 124 8.62 -0.80 15.64
N ILE A 125 7.84 -1.11 14.60
CA ILE A 125 6.38 -1.24 14.69
C ILE A 125 5.85 -2.67 14.55
N GLY A 126 6.71 -3.65 14.38
CA GLY A 126 6.31 -5.06 14.18
C GLY A 126 5.39 -5.61 15.29
N GLY A 127 5.55 -5.13 16.53
CA GLY A 127 4.74 -5.56 17.67
C GLY A 127 3.28 -5.08 17.68
N TYR A 128 2.84 -4.31 16.69
CA TYR A 128 1.44 -3.91 16.53
C TYR A 128 0.60 -4.94 15.77
N PHE A 129 1.24 -5.81 14.99
CA PHE A 129 0.53 -6.67 14.04
C PHE A 129 0.53 -8.12 14.49
N ASP A 130 -0.63 -8.78 14.37
CA ASP A 130 -0.79 -10.20 14.61
C ASP A 130 -0.21 -11.04 13.47
N GLU A 131 -0.31 -10.54 12.21
CA GLU A 131 0.16 -11.25 11.02
C GLU A 131 0.46 -10.28 9.89
N ILE A 132 1.42 -10.67 9.02
CA ILE A 132 1.67 -10.04 7.71
C ILE A 132 1.11 -10.98 6.65
N ILE A 133 0.09 -10.52 5.93
CA ILE A 133 -0.58 -11.23 4.85
C ILE A 133 -0.05 -10.65 3.55
N GLY A 134 0.88 -11.33 2.93
CA GLY A 134 1.55 -10.88 1.72
C GLY A 134 1.60 -11.95 0.64
N VAL A 135 2.08 -11.59 -0.53
CA VAL A 135 2.23 -12.51 -1.66
C VAL A 135 3.60 -13.18 -1.57
N ASP A 136 3.64 -14.44 -1.08
CA ASP A 136 4.87 -15.24 -1.03
C ASP A 136 5.21 -15.90 -2.38
N ASN A 137 4.28 -15.90 -3.34
CA ASN A 137 4.44 -16.55 -4.65
C ASN A 137 3.92 -15.66 -5.78
N ILE A 138 4.75 -15.46 -6.78
CA ILE A 138 4.46 -14.72 -8.03
C ILE A 138 3.24 -15.29 -8.80
N HIS A 139 2.81 -16.50 -8.48
CA HIS A 139 1.75 -17.24 -9.19
C HIS A 139 0.46 -17.43 -8.38
N ALA A 140 0.42 -17.05 -7.12
CA ALA A 140 -0.78 -17.22 -6.30
C ALA A 140 -1.57 -15.91 -6.22
N PHE A 141 -2.83 -15.98 -6.54
CA PHE A 141 -3.90 -15.06 -6.18
C PHE A 141 -3.42 -13.64 -5.78
N GLY A 142 -3.74 -12.62 -6.56
CA GLY A 142 -3.44 -11.23 -6.19
C GLY A 142 -3.97 -10.87 -4.78
N LYS A 143 -3.73 -9.67 -4.33
CA LYS A 143 -4.10 -9.18 -2.98
C LYS A 143 -5.53 -9.58 -2.55
N SER A 144 -6.49 -9.64 -3.49
CA SER A 144 -7.87 -10.09 -3.23
C SER A 144 -7.97 -11.57 -2.86
N GLY A 145 -7.16 -12.43 -3.47
CA GLY A 145 -7.17 -13.87 -3.17
C GLY A 145 -6.65 -14.18 -1.77
N ILE A 146 -5.53 -13.56 -1.38
CA ILE A 146 -4.97 -13.73 -0.02
C ILE A 146 -5.87 -13.13 1.05
N ALA A 147 -6.55 -12.01 0.75
CA ALA A 147 -7.56 -11.45 1.64
C ALA A 147 -8.76 -12.39 1.83
N ALA A 148 -9.24 -13.03 0.76
CA ALA A 148 -10.35 -13.99 0.85
C ALA A 148 -9.98 -15.23 1.67
N GLU A 149 -8.76 -15.74 1.56
CA GLU A 149 -8.26 -16.83 2.39
C GLU A 149 -8.16 -16.43 3.86
N TRP A 150 -7.65 -15.22 4.13
CA TRP A 150 -7.58 -14.68 5.48
C TRP A 150 -8.97 -14.56 6.11
N ILE A 151 -9.96 -14.00 5.41
CA ILE A 151 -11.37 -13.90 5.89
C ILE A 151 -11.93 -15.28 6.24
N LYS A 152 -11.71 -16.30 5.40
CA LYS A 152 -12.19 -17.67 5.66
C LYS A 152 -11.55 -18.30 6.90
N ARG A 153 -10.27 -18.03 7.13
CA ARG A 153 -9.49 -18.56 8.24
C ARG A 153 -9.79 -17.83 9.53
N GLU A 154 -9.70 -16.52 9.53
CA GLU A 154 -9.82 -15.66 10.72
C GLU A 154 -11.27 -15.49 11.18
N LYS A 155 -12.21 -15.43 10.23
CA LYS A 155 -13.65 -15.22 10.46
C LYS A 155 -13.91 -14.01 11.38
N PRO A 156 -13.42 -12.82 11.03
CA PRO A 156 -13.55 -11.65 11.86
C PRO A 156 -15.04 -11.31 12.07
N GLU A 157 -15.40 -10.92 13.30
CA GLU A 157 -16.77 -10.44 13.60
C GLU A 157 -17.07 -9.17 12.79
N SER A 158 -16.10 -8.27 12.70
CA SER A 158 -16.15 -7.08 11.86
C SER A 158 -14.73 -6.67 11.46
N ALA A 159 -14.55 -6.31 10.19
CA ALA A 159 -13.24 -5.94 9.65
C ALA A 159 -13.33 -4.70 8.76
N VAL A 160 -12.24 -3.95 8.70
CA VAL A 160 -12.05 -2.83 7.77
C VAL A 160 -10.66 -2.88 7.18
N LEU A 161 -10.54 -2.58 5.88
CA LEU A 161 -9.26 -2.36 5.21
C LEU A 161 -9.00 -0.84 5.16
N ILE A 162 -7.80 -0.42 5.56
CA ILE A 162 -7.33 0.95 5.41
C ILE A 162 -6.17 0.94 4.41
N GLY A 163 -6.29 1.72 3.33
CA GLY A 163 -5.34 1.77 2.23
C GLY A 163 -5.32 3.13 1.54
N ASP A 164 -4.47 3.29 0.52
CA ASP A 164 -4.26 4.57 -0.18
C ASP A 164 -4.60 4.51 -1.68
N SER A 165 -5.18 3.39 -2.15
CA SER A 165 -5.40 3.16 -3.57
C SER A 165 -6.81 2.64 -3.91
N ASP A 166 -7.18 2.75 -5.19
CA ASP A 166 -8.37 2.13 -5.75
C ASP A 166 -8.34 0.60 -5.59
N HIS A 167 -7.17 0.01 -5.69
CA HIS A 167 -6.97 -1.43 -5.51
C HIS A 167 -7.38 -1.90 -4.10
N ASP A 168 -7.15 -1.11 -3.05
CA ASP A 168 -7.62 -1.43 -1.69
C ASP A 168 -9.14 -1.44 -1.60
N SER A 169 -9.80 -0.48 -2.26
CA SER A 169 -11.26 -0.45 -2.36
C SER A 169 -11.81 -1.67 -3.11
N GLU A 170 -11.15 -2.10 -4.19
CA GLU A 170 -11.52 -3.31 -4.95
C GLU A 170 -11.34 -4.58 -4.10
N VAL A 171 -10.21 -4.71 -3.41
CA VAL A 171 -9.92 -5.83 -2.51
C VAL A 171 -10.99 -5.93 -1.41
N ALA A 172 -11.27 -4.84 -0.71
CA ALA A 172 -12.27 -4.81 0.35
C ALA A 172 -13.66 -5.19 -0.18
N SER A 173 -14.03 -4.68 -1.35
CA SER A 173 -15.30 -5.02 -2.02
C SER A 173 -15.37 -6.50 -2.39
N ALA A 174 -14.28 -7.07 -2.91
CA ALA A 174 -14.23 -8.48 -3.31
C ALA A 174 -14.41 -9.45 -2.13
N VAL A 175 -13.97 -9.06 -0.92
CA VAL A 175 -14.09 -9.90 0.27
C VAL A 175 -15.22 -9.48 1.21
N GLY A 176 -15.98 -8.43 0.86
CA GLY A 176 -17.17 -8.01 1.59
C GLY A 176 -16.91 -7.31 2.92
N ILE A 177 -15.80 -6.58 3.04
CA ILE A 177 -15.49 -5.76 4.23
C ILE A 177 -15.53 -4.26 3.91
N ASP A 178 -15.62 -3.43 4.93
CA ASP A 178 -15.53 -1.99 4.77
C ASP A 178 -14.11 -1.55 4.36
N CYS A 179 -14.03 -0.39 3.68
CA CYS A 179 -12.76 0.21 3.30
C CYS A 179 -12.75 1.71 3.63
N LEU A 180 -11.64 2.18 4.19
CA LEU A 180 -11.33 3.60 4.37
C LEU A 180 -10.06 3.90 3.57
N LEU A 181 -10.06 5.03 2.85
CA LEU A 181 -8.92 5.43 2.05
C LEU A 181 -8.21 6.64 2.69
N VAL A 182 -6.88 6.67 2.55
CA VAL A 182 -6.05 7.80 2.97
C VAL A 182 -5.41 8.45 1.75
N SER A 183 -5.24 9.78 1.80
CA SER A 183 -4.71 10.57 0.68
C SER A 183 -3.23 10.95 0.83
N CYS A 184 -2.55 10.42 1.83
CA CYS A 184 -1.12 10.64 2.04
C CYS A 184 -0.22 9.78 1.13
N GLY A 185 -0.78 8.80 0.40
CA GLY A 185 -0.06 7.81 -0.36
C GLY A 185 0.05 8.06 -1.87
N HIS A 186 0.04 6.97 -2.63
CA HIS A 186 0.32 6.96 -4.08
C HIS A 186 -0.80 7.52 -4.94
N MET A 187 -2.05 7.56 -4.44
CA MET A 187 -3.17 8.19 -5.14
C MET A 187 -3.65 9.44 -4.44
N ASN A 188 -4.02 10.46 -5.21
CA ASN A 188 -4.54 11.70 -4.66
C ASN A 188 -6.02 11.58 -4.23
N ALA A 189 -6.44 12.49 -3.35
CA ALA A 189 -7.81 12.50 -2.83
C ALA A 189 -8.88 12.62 -3.93
N GLU A 190 -8.60 13.32 -5.03
CA GLU A 190 -9.55 13.50 -6.13
C GLU A 190 -9.87 12.18 -6.84
N LYS A 191 -8.85 11.35 -7.10
CA LYS A 191 -9.03 10.00 -7.64
C LYS A 191 -9.82 9.08 -6.71
N LEU A 192 -9.61 9.21 -5.41
CA LEU A 192 -10.19 8.33 -4.40
C LEU A 192 -11.61 8.71 -4.00
N ALA A 193 -11.97 9.98 -4.09
CA ALA A 193 -13.19 10.55 -3.50
C ALA A 193 -14.51 9.91 -3.98
N HIS A 194 -14.53 9.35 -5.19
CA HIS A 194 -15.71 8.68 -5.74
C HIS A 194 -15.84 7.19 -5.36
N LEU A 195 -14.82 6.64 -4.71
CA LEU A 195 -14.76 5.22 -4.36
C LEU A 195 -15.23 4.94 -2.93
N ARG A 196 -14.66 5.66 -1.98
CA ARG A 196 -14.87 5.45 -0.53
C ARG A 196 -14.68 6.75 0.24
N ALA A 197 -14.93 6.71 1.54
CA ALA A 197 -14.53 7.79 2.44
C ALA A 197 -13.01 7.96 2.44
N VAL A 198 -12.56 9.19 2.18
CA VAL A 198 -11.12 9.54 2.10
C VAL A 198 -10.75 10.41 3.29
N PHE A 199 -9.70 10.03 3.96
CA PHE A 199 -9.12 10.72 5.11
C PHE A 199 -7.74 11.27 4.77
N ARG A 200 -7.29 12.25 5.52
CA ARG A 200 -5.97 12.86 5.27
C ARG A 200 -4.84 11.87 5.56
N ASP A 201 -4.96 11.14 6.66
CA ASP A 201 -3.93 10.24 7.17
C ASP A 201 -4.55 9.04 7.94
N PRO A 202 -3.75 8.00 8.28
CA PRO A 202 -4.20 6.84 9.02
C PRO A 202 -4.89 7.16 10.35
N PHE A 203 -4.43 8.19 11.08
CA PHE A 203 -5.03 8.52 12.37
C PHE A 203 -6.42 9.14 12.22
N ASP A 204 -6.62 10.00 11.22
CA ASP A 204 -7.93 10.55 10.91
C ASP A 204 -8.92 9.45 10.49
N ALA A 205 -8.47 8.46 9.70
CA ALA A 205 -9.27 7.29 9.34
C ALA A 205 -9.67 6.48 10.59
N VAL A 206 -8.73 6.17 11.48
CA VAL A 206 -8.99 5.41 12.71
C VAL A 206 -9.93 6.17 13.66
N LYS A 207 -9.83 7.49 13.77
CA LYS A 207 -10.75 8.28 14.60
C LYS A 207 -12.20 8.18 14.10
N SER A 208 -12.42 8.11 12.80
CA SER A 208 -13.77 8.03 12.22
C SER A 208 -14.52 6.74 12.58
N ILE A 209 -13.81 5.69 12.98
CA ILE A 209 -14.38 4.39 13.35
C ILE A 209 -14.41 4.15 14.87
N SER A 210 -14.10 5.16 15.63
CA SER A 210 -13.99 5.09 17.11
C SER A 210 -15.30 5.35 17.82
N GLU A 211 -16.23 5.93 17.11
CA GLU A 211 -17.60 6.17 17.56
C GLU A 211 -18.46 4.94 17.18
#